data_81b55b92b183bb9575cb504462aa9453
#
_entry.id   81b55b92b183bb9575cb504462aa9453
#
_cell.length_a   1.000
_cell.length_b   1.000
_cell.length_c   1.000
_cell.angle_alpha   90.00
_cell.angle_beta   90.00
_cell.angle_gamma   90.00
#
_symmetry.space_group_name_H-M   'P 1'
#
loop_
_entity.id
_entity.type
_entity.pdbx_description
1 polymer ?
#
loop_
_entity_poly.entity_id
_entity_poly.type
_entity_poly.pdbx_seq_one_letter_code
_entity_poly.pdbx_strand_id
1 'polypeptide(L)'
;MFADLARHIYRRFLQVLCVISPDLNNRVAYLVKNRRLLRLQNPRSFSEKLIFLKLNVYNHDPIVRMCADKYTVREYITKSGFQRYLNDLLYVYDDADSIDFSVLPQRFVLKWNFGAGYNIICPDREKLDTEKARKKLKKWGKEKYHLYNGELQYQGIERKIICERFLGDSGGTVPDDYKLYCFNGKVKAIFVMSGRGKELRTMFLSPEWEILGNTDKYKQLDRIRKPKCLSEMIEFAESISERFPFVRVDLFVIEDKIYFGELTFTPAGGIYSSEMEIDGKSMGDLLDIQRELKHVRSRKNERT
;
A
#
# COMPACT_ATOMS: atom_id res chain seq x y z
N MET A 1 -24.14 -12.75 3.55
CA MET A 1 -24.08 -13.34 4.92
C MET A 1 -23.14 -14.53 5.00
N PHE A 2 -23.37 -15.69 4.32
CA PHE A 2 -22.45 -16.86 4.40
C PHE A 2 -21.03 -16.57 3.89
N ALA A 3 -20.87 -15.87 2.78
CA ALA A 3 -19.56 -15.51 2.24
C ALA A 3 -18.74 -14.58 3.16
N ASP A 4 -19.43 -13.68 3.87
CA ASP A 4 -18.77 -12.77 4.82
C ASP A 4 -18.37 -13.50 6.09
N LEU A 5 -19.16 -14.44 6.56
CA LEU A 5 -18.83 -15.29 7.70
C LEU A 5 -17.63 -16.18 7.37
N ALA A 6 -17.63 -16.84 6.22
CA ALA A 6 -16.52 -17.68 5.76
C ALA A 6 -15.21 -16.87 5.63
N ARG A 7 -15.29 -15.65 5.08
CA ARG A 7 -14.16 -14.72 4.99
C ARG A 7 -13.64 -14.31 6.37
N HIS A 8 -14.55 -14.07 7.32
CA HIS A 8 -14.17 -13.73 8.68
C HIS A 8 -13.46 -14.90 9.39
N ILE A 9 -14.01 -16.11 9.28
CA ILE A 9 -13.41 -17.35 9.84
C ILE A 9 -12.01 -17.58 9.24
N TYR A 10 -11.88 -17.48 7.91
CA TYR A 10 -10.61 -17.62 7.23
C TYR A 10 -9.57 -16.60 7.70
N ARG A 11 -9.96 -15.33 7.85
CA ARG A 11 -9.07 -14.30 8.40
C ARG A 11 -8.61 -14.62 9.82
N ARG A 12 -9.51 -15.08 10.70
CA ARG A 12 -9.15 -15.49 12.06
C ARG A 12 -8.19 -16.67 12.07
N PHE A 13 -8.45 -17.66 11.22
CA PHE A 13 -7.54 -18.79 11.03
C PHE A 13 -6.15 -18.34 10.60
N LEU A 14 -6.03 -17.46 9.60
CA LEU A 14 -4.74 -16.91 9.18
C LEU A 14 -4.03 -16.13 10.30
N GLN A 15 -4.78 -15.39 11.13
CA GLN A 15 -4.19 -14.70 12.29
C GLN A 15 -3.58 -15.69 13.29
N VAL A 16 -4.27 -16.78 13.60
CA VAL A 16 -3.75 -17.84 14.48
C VAL A 16 -2.47 -18.44 13.90
N LEU A 17 -2.49 -18.80 12.62
CA LEU A 17 -1.29 -19.29 11.93
C LEU A 17 -0.13 -18.29 12.00
N CYS A 18 -0.40 -16.98 11.85
CA CYS A 18 0.63 -15.96 11.90
C CYS A 18 1.26 -15.82 13.30
N VAL A 19 0.47 -16.00 14.37
CA VAL A 19 0.99 -16.04 15.74
C VAL A 19 1.93 -17.22 15.97
N ILE A 20 1.60 -18.39 15.39
CA ILE A 20 2.45 -19.59 15.45
C ILE A 20 3.71 -19.37 14.60
N SER A 21 3.53 -19.01 13.34
CA SER A 21 4.60 -18.76 12.38
C SER A 21 4.10 -17.90 11.22
N PRO A 22 4.68 -16.71 10.99
CA PRO A 22 4.40 -15.90 9.80
C PRO A 22 4.72 -16.64 8.49
N ASP A 23 5.73 -17.53 8.48
CA ASP A 23 6.05 -18.40 7.33
C ASP A 23 4.89 -19.36 7.03
N LEU A 24 4.37 -20.05 8.06
CA LEU A 24 3.23 -20.97 7.92
C LEU A 24 1.97 -20.24 7.43
N ASN A 25 1.67 -19.05 7.98
CA ASN A 25 0.58 -18.19 7.51
C ASN A 25 0.68 -17.94 6.00
N ASN A 26 1.86 -17.53 5.54
CA ASN A 26 2.09 -17.22 4.13
C ASN A 26 2.03 -18.45 3.22
N ARG A 27 2.54 -19.59 3.67
CA ARG A 27 2.45 -20.86 2.90
C ARG A 27 1.01 -21.28 2.70
N VAL A 28 0.20 -21.25 3.75
CA VAL A 28 -1.21 -21.61 3.68
C VAL A 28 -1.98 -20.59 2.82
N ALA A 29 -1.80 -19.31 3.03
CA ALA A 29 -2.47 -18.28 2.24
C ALA A 29 -2.10 -18.36 0.74
N TYR A 30 -0.82 -18.60 0.44
CA TYR A 30 -0.35 -18.77 -0.94
C TYR A 30 -0.93 -20.04 -1.59
N LEU A 31 -0.92 -21.17 -0.87
CA LEU A 31 -1.48 -22.44 -1.36
C LEU A 31 -2.97 -22.32 -1.67
N VAL A 32 -3.73 -21.71 -0.75
CA VAL A 32 -5.18 -21.51 -0.94
C VAL A 32 -5.46 -20.65 -2.17
N LYS A 33 -4.69 -19.56 -2.37
CA LYS A 33 -4.92 -18.62 -3.47
C LYS A 33 -4.39 -19.10 -4.81
N ASN A 34 -3.20 -19.72 -4.83
CA ASN A 34 -2.49 -20.08 -6.07
C ASN A 34 -2.56 -21.57 -6.41
N ARG A 35 -3.06 -22.42 -5.50
CA ARG A 35 -3.09 -23.88 -5.63
C ARG A 35 -1.71 -24.50 -5.95
N ARG A 36 -0.65 -23.86 -5.45
CA ARG A 36 0.76 -24.25 -5.62
C ARG A 36 1.50 -24.06 -4.30
N LEU A 37 2.58 -24.84 -4.11
CA LEU A 37 3.44 -24.69 -2.95
C LEU A 37 4.33 -23.45 -3.10
N LEU A 38 4.48 -22.71 -2.00
CA LEU A 38 5.32 -21.51 -1.92
C LEU A 38 6.81 -21.91 -1.92
N ARG A 39 7.60 -21.35 -2.83
CA ARG A 39 9.03 -21.63 -3.01
C ARG A 39 9.88 -20.46 -2.53
N LEU A 40 10.33 -20.48 -1.27
CA LEU A 40 11.13 -19.40 -0.69
C LEU A 40 12.65 -19.61 -0.80
N GLN A 41 13.12 -20.84 -1.07
CA GLN A 41 14.56 -21.10 -1.25
C GLN A 41 15.07 -20.62 -2.61
N ASN A 42 14.21 -20.69 -3.63
CA ASN A 42 14.47 -20.21 -4.98
C ASN A 42 13.20 -19.55 -5.56
N PRO A 43 12.82 -18.36 -5.06
CA PRO A 43 11.61 -17.69 -5.48
C PRO A 43 11.77 -17.20 -6.92
N ARG A 44 10.76 -17.47 -7.76
CA ARG A 44 10.75 -17.09 -9.18
C ARG A 44 9.65 -16.09 -9.47
N SER A 45 8.42 -16.40 -9.04
CA SER A 45 7.27 -15.52 -9.28
C SER A 45 7.34 -14.25 -8.45
N PHE A 46 6.66 -13.21 -8.90
CA PHE A 46 6.58 -11.95 -8.16
C PHE A 46 6.06 -12.15 -6.73
N SER A 47 5.00 -12.96 -6.57
CA SER A 47 4.48 -13.30 -5.23
C SER A 47 5.49 -14.03 -4.36
N GLU A 48 6.21 -15.01 -4.91
CA GLU A 48 7.25 -15.75 -4.16
C GLU A 48 8.36 -14.79 -3.69
N LYS A 49 8.81 -13.89 -4.57
CA LYS A 49 9.82 -12.87 -4.26
C LYS A 49 9.32 -11.85 -3.24
N LEU A 50 8.08 -11.36 -3.37
CA LEU A 50 7.49 -10.45 -2.39
C LEU A 50 7.32 -11.10 -1.01
N ILE A 51 6.87 -12.37 -0.95
CA ILE A 51 6.75 -13.08 0.32
C ILE A 51 8.14 -13.34 0.91
N PHE A 52 9.13 -13.68 0.10
CA PHE A 52 10.51 -13.79 0.56
C PHE A 52 11.01 -12.49 1.18
N LEU A 53 10.85 -11.35 0.47
CA LEU A 53 11.23 -10.03 0.97
C LEU A 53 10.48 -9.68 2.26
N LYS A 54 9.17 -9.92 2.31
CA LYS A 54 8.34 -9.68 3.49
C LYS A 54 8.88 -10.41 4.72
N LEU A 55 9.12 -11.72 4.60
CA LEU A 55 9.49 -12.57 5.74
C LEU A 55 10.95 -12.40 6.17
N ASN A 56 11.87 -12.12 5.25
CA ASN A 56 13.30 -12.15 5.53
C ASN A 56 13.98 -10.77 5.52
N VAL A 57 13.32 -9.75 4.94
CA VAL A 57 13.89 -8.40 4.79
C VAL A 57 13.00 -7.35 5.45
N TYR A 58 11.79 -7.14 4.93
CA TYR A 58 10.94 -6.01 5.31
C TYR A 58 10.47 -6.06 6.76
N ASN A 59 10.16 -7.26 7.28
CA ASN A 59 9.73 -7.43 8.67
C ASN A 59 10.82 -7.06 9.70
N HIS A 60 12.08 -6.96 9.24
CA HIS A 60 13.26 -6.71 10.09
C HIS A 60 13.93 -5.35 9.81
N ASP A 61 13.52 -4.64 8.77
CA ASP A 61 14.08 -3.33 8.41
C ASP A 61 13.32 -2.19 9.11
N PRO A 62 13.98 -1.42 10.02
CA PRO A 62 13.33 -0.32 10.71
C PRO A 62 12.90 0.81 9.76
N ILE A 63 13.58 0.99 8.62
CA ILE A 63 13.20 2.00 7.62
C ILE A 63 11.93 1.56 6.89
N VAL A 64 11.77 0.27 6.60
CA VAL A 64 10.52 -0.24 6.03
C VAL A 64 9.35 -0.01 7.00
N ARG A 65 9.56 -0.24 8.31
CA ARG A 65 8.54 0.04 9.34
C ARG A 65 8.19 1.53 9.38
N MET A 66 9.19 2.41 9.41
CA MET A 66 9.02 3.86 9.35
C MET A 66 8.23 4.28 8.11
N CYS A 67 8.54 3.70 6.95
CA CYS A 67 7.90 4.02 5.68
C CYS A 67 6.50 3.40 5.51
N ALA A 68 6.18 2.30 6.21
CA ALA A 68 4.85 1.69 6.22
C ALA A 68 3.86 2.44 7.12
N ASP A 69 4.34 3.24 8.05
CA ASP A 69 3.57 4.10 8.94
C ASP A 69 3.26 5.43 8.24
N LYS A 70 1.95 5.73 8.04
CA LYS A 70 1.49 6.96 7.35
C LYS A 70 1.88 8.26 8.05
N TYR A 71 2.25 8.20 9.35
CA TYR A 71 2.72 9.35 10.10
C TYR A 71 4.24 9.52 9.96
N THR A 72 5.01 8.48 10.27
CA THR A 72 6.48 8.58 10.28
C THR A 72 7.10 8.58 8.89
N VAL A 73 6.43 8.05 7.86
CA VAL A 73 6.90 8.16 6.46
C VAL A 73 7.10 9.61 6.01
N ARG A 74 6.40 10.55 6.61
CA ARG A 74 6.54 11.99 6.32
C ARG A 74 7.96 12.48 6.59
N GLU A 75 8.59 11.98 7.65
CA GLU A 75 9.99 12.27 7.96
C GLU A 75 10.94 11.72 6.88
N TYR A 76 10.69 10.48 6.40
CA TYR A 76 11.47 9.89 5.30
C TYR A 76 11.38 10.74 4.03
N ILE A 77 10.16 11.14 3.63
CA ILE A 77 9.92 12.00 2.45
C ILE A 77 10.60 13.36 2.62
N THR A 78 10.52 13.97 3.81
CA THR A 78 11.16 15.26 4.10
C THR A 78 12.69 15.16 4.03
N LYS A 79 13.28 14.13 4.64
CA LYS A 79 14.74 13.89 4.59
C LYS A 79 15.24 13.59 3.17
N SER A 80 14.39 13.04 2.32
CA SER A 80 14.67 12.84 0.89
C SER A 80 14.54 14.12 0.04
N GLY A 81 14.16 15.26 0.63
CA GLY A 81 14.05 16.55 -0.07
C GLY A 81 12.70 16.78 -0.77
N PHE A 82 11.69 15.93 -0.51
CA PHE A 82 10.42 15.94 -1.23
C PHE A 82 9.22 16.37 -0.37
N GLN A 83 9.44 17.16 0.70
CA GLN A 83 8.36 17.63 1.59
C GLN A 83 7.24 18.37 0.87
N ARG A 84 7.51 18.96 -0.31
CA ARG A 84 6.52 19.65 -1.13
C ARG A 84 5.37 18.78 -1.62
N TYR A 85 5.56 17.45 -1.64
CA TYR A 85 4.53 16.48 -2.05
C TYR A 85 3.69 15.96 -0.89
N LEU A 86 4.05 16.30 0.35
CA LEU A 86 3.26 15.89 1.50
C LEU A 86 1.97 16.69 1.57
N ASN A 87 0.84 16.00 1.77
CA ASN A 87 -0.42 16.64 2.10
C ASN A 87 -0.35 17.33 3.47
N ASP A 88 -1.16 18.35 3.72
CA ASP A 88 -1.21 19.02 5.01
C ASP A 88 -1.69 18.08 6.10
N LEU A 89 -0.86 17.92 7.12
CA LEU A 89 -1.20 17.24 8.36
C LEU A 89 -1.80 18.27 9.32
N LEU A 90 -3.09 18.14 9.59
CA LEU A 90 -3.84 19.12 10.39
C LEU A 90 -3.78 18.80 11.87
N TYR A 91 -3.99 17.53 12.24
CA TYR A 91 -3.97 17.06 13.63
C TYR A 91 -3.44 15.64 13.72
N VAL A 92 -2.96 15.28 14.91
CA VAL A 92 -2.55 13.91 15.28
C VAL A 92 -3.18 13.58 16.63
N TYR A 93 -3.79 12.40 16.73
CA TYR A 93 -4.47 11.91 17.92
C TYR A 93 -3.95 10.53 18.32
N ASP A 94 -3.87 10.27 19.60
CA ASP A 94 -3.45 8.97 20.14
C ASP A 94 -4.57 7.93 20.08
N ASP A 95 -5.81 8.39 20.21
CA ASP A 95 -7.00 7.54 20.17
C ASP A 95 -8.21 8.27 19.58
N ALA A 96 -9.31 7.52 19.38
CA ALA A 96 -10.52 8.07 18.80
C ALA A 96 -11.34 8.94 19.78
N ASP A 97 -11.12 8.83 21.09
CA ASP A 97 -11.85 9.62 22.09
C ASP A 97 -11.29 11.03 22.20
N SER A 98 -10.00 11.20 21.95
CA SER A 98 -9.33 12.51 21.94
C SER A 98 -9.71 13.40 20.77
N ILE A 99 -10.47 12.90 19.76
CA ILE A 99 -10.87 13.68 18.59
C ILE A 99 -12.02 14.62 18.96
N ASP A 100 -11.75 15.93 18.93
CA ASP A 100 -12.79 16.94 18.91
C ASP A 100 -13.19 17.26 17.47
N PHE A 101 -14.34 16.75 17.03
CA PHE A 101 -14.82 16.97 15.68
C PHE A 101 -15.28 18.42 15.44
N SER A 102 -15.53 19.22 16.49
CA SER A 102 -16.00 20.60 16.34
C SER A 102 -14.91 21.54 15.81
N VAL A 103 -13.64 21.27 16.13
CA VAL A 103 -12.48 22.07 15.71
C VAL A 103 -11.93 21.64 14.35
N LEU A 104 -12.37 20.49 13.82
CA LEU A 104 -11.92 20.03 12.51
C LEU A 104 -12.46 20.92 11.39
N PRO A 105 -11.72 21.09 10.30
CA PRO A 105 -12.20 21.89 9.16
C PRO A 105 -13.44 21.24 8.53
N GLN A 106 -14.10 21.97 7.64
CA GLN A 106 -15.30 21.49 6.95
C GLN A 106 -15.05 20.20 6.14
N ARG A 107 -13.80 20.02 5.67
CA ARG A 107 -13.41 18.89 4.81
C ARG A 107 -12.06 18.33 5.27
N PHE A 108 -12.02 17.04 5.60
CA PHE A 108 -10.84 16.36 6.12
C PHE A 108 -10.85 14.86 5.84
N VAL A 109 -9.73 14.20 6.12
CA VAL A 109 -9.61 12.73 6.13
C VAL A 109 -8.95 12.31 7.44
N LEU A 110 -9.62 11.42 8.20
CA LEU A 110 -9.02 10.75 9.35
C LEU A 110 -8.51 9.38 8.94
N LYS A 111 -7.27 9.04 9.30
CA LYS A 111 -6.65 7.76 8.98
C LYS A 111 -5.92 7.20 10.17
N TRP A 112 -6.05 5.90 10.45
CA TRP A 112 -5.04 5.22 11.25
C TRP A 112 -3.72 5.17 10.47
N ASN A 113 -2.61 5.38 11.15
CA ASN A 113 -1.29 5.42 10.55
C ASN A 113 -0.79 4.05 10.08
N PHE A 114 -1.41 2.95 10.48
CA PHE A 114 -1.06 1.58 10.12
C PHE A 114 -2.10 0.92 9.21
N GLY A 115 -1.67 -0.11 8.47
CA GLY A 115 -2.54 -0.95 7.65
C GLY A 115 -3.20 -0.23 6.47
N ALA A 116 -4.23 -0.84 5.89
CA ALA A 116 -4.96 -0.33 4.73
C ALA A 116 -6.47 -0.26 4.99
N GLY A 117 -7.13 0.76 4.44
CA GLY A 117 -8.59 0.91 4.49
C GLY A 117 -9.15 1.48 5.80
N TYR A 118 -8.31 1.85 6.75
CA TYR A 118 -8.71 2.42 8.03
C TYR A 118 -8.79 3.95 7.96
N ASN A 119 -9.66 4.46 7.08
CA ASN A 119 -9.85 5.88 6.84
C ASN A 119 -11.32 6.30 6.85
N ILE A 120 -11.57 7.52 7.30
CA ILE A 120 -12.85 8.22 7.21
C ILE A 120 -12.62 9.43 6.32
N ILE A 121 -13.23 9.43 5.15
CA ILE A 121 -13.22 10.54 4.22
C ILE A 121 -14.43 11.40 4.56
N CYS A 122 -14.20 12.67 4.92
CA CYS A 122 -15.22 13.62 5.26
C CYS A 122 -15.20 14.79 4.27
N PRO A 123 -16.04 14.74 3.23
CA PRO A 123 -16.17 15.84 2.27
C PRO A 123 -17.07 16.98 2.80
N ASP A 124 -17.82 16.74 3.88
CA ASP A 124 -18.72 17.70 4.51
C ASP A 124 -18.92 17.31 5.99
N ARG A 125 -18.36 18.11 6.90
CA ARG A 125 -18.41 17.85 8.34
C ARG A 125 -19.84 17.87 8.89
N GLU A 126 -20.72 18.73 8.35
CA GLU A 126 -22.09 18.87 8.83
C GLU A 126 -22.91 17.60 8.57
N LYS A 127 -22.51 16.80 7.57
CA LYS A 127 -23.15 15.52 7.24
C LYS A 127 -22.47 14.31 7.88
N LEU A 128 -21.39 14.53 8.66
CA LEU A 128 -20.67 13.44 9.29
C LEU A 128 -21.39 12.95 10.54
N ASP A 129 -21.76 11.67 10.56
CA ASP A 129 -22.15 10.99 11.81
C ASP A 129 -20.88 10.74 12.65
N THR A 130 -20.59 11.67 13.57
CA THR A 130 -19.37 11.67 14.39
C THR A 130 -19.32 10.48 15.34
N GLU A 131 -20.47 10.02 15.87
CA GLU A 131 -20.54 8.85 16.75
C GLU A 131 -20.22 7.56 15.98
N LYS A 132 -20.76 7.41 14.78
CA LYS A 132 -20.46 6.28 13.92
C LYS A 132 -18.99 6.31 13.47
N ALA A 133 -18.44 7.49 13.16
CA ALA A 133 -17.05 7.68 12.83
C ALA A 133 -16.15 7.25 14.00
N ARG A 134 -16.41 7.71 15.21
CA ARG A 134 -15.69 7.34 16.44
C ARG A 134 -15.76 5.84 16.70
N LYS A 135 -16.93 5.22 16.61
CA LYS A 135 -17.09 3.76 16.75
C LYS A 135 -16.24 2.97 15.76
N LYS A 136 -16.20 3.41 14.49
CA LYS A 136 -15.35 2.79 13.45
C LYS A 136 -13.86 2.91 13.80
N LEU A 137 -13.40 4.10 14.17
CA LEU A 137 -12.01 4.34 14.56
C LEU A 137 -11.61 3.49 15.75
N LYS A 138 -12.43 3.42 16.81
CA LYS A 138 -12.21 2.53 17.97
C LYS A 138 -12.12 1.05 17.55
N LYS A 139 -12.99 0.59 16.66
CA LYS A 139 -12.97 -0.79 16.17
C LYS A 139 -11.66 -1.06 15.42
N TRP A 140 -11.27 -0.20 14.48
CA TRP A 140 -10.05 -0.35 13.70
C TRP A 140 -8.79 -0.24 14.56
N GLY A 141 -8.79 0.62 15.59
CA GLY A 141 -7.70 0.73 16.54
C GLY A 141 -7.39 -0.56 17.30
N LYS A 142 -8.33 -1.51 17.39
CA LYS A 142 -8.13 -2.82 18.03
C LYS A 142 -7.61 -3.90 17.08
N GLU A 143 -7.58 -3.61 15.75
CA GLU A 143 -7.19 -4.60 14.76
C GLU A 143 -5.68 -4.90 14.81
N LYS A 144 -5.33 -6.17 14.74
CA LYS A 144 -3.95 -6.64 14.62
C LYS A 144 -3.64 -6.88 13.14
N TYR A 145 -3.58 -5.79 12.37
CA TYR A 145 -3.44 -5.83 10.91
C TYR A 145 -2.27 -6.71 10.45
N HIS A 146 -1.12 -6.61 11.13
CA HIS A 146 0.10 -7.37 10.81
C HIS A 146 -0.10 -8.89 10.81
N LEU A 147 -1.10 -9.40 11.55
CA LEU A 147 -1.38 -10.84 11.62
C LEU A 147 -2.18 -11.38 10.43
N TYR A 148 -2.83 -10.55 9.61
CA TYR A 148 -3.64 -11.06 8.50
C TYR A 148 -2.80 -11.77 7.45
N ASN A 149 -1.71 -11.14 7.02
CA ASN A 149 -0.85 -11.64 5.95
C ASN A 149 0.62 -11.78 6.38
N GLY A 150 0.91 -11.76 7.68
CA GLY A 150 2.28 -11.80 8.18
C GLY A 150 3.10 -10.55 7.82
N GLU A 151 2.45 -9.38 7.78
CA GLU A 151 3.04 -8.09 7.43
C GLU A 151 3.61 -7.42 8.70
N LEU A 152 4.65 -8.04 9.29
CA LEU A 152 5.19 -7.64 10.60
C LEU A 152 5.85 -6.25 10.60
N GLN A 153 6.09 -5.63 9.43
CA GLN A 153 6.49 -4.23 9.34
C GLN A 153 5.46 -3.28 10.00
N TYR A 154 4.21 -3.72 10.16
CA TYR A 154 3.18 -2.98 10.91
C TYR A 154 3.16 -3.32 12.41
N GLN A 155 3.95 -4.31 12.86
CA GLN A 155 4.04 -4.66 14.27
C GLN A 155 4.90 -3.63 15.02
N GLY A 156 4.39 -3.15 16.16
CA GLY A 156 5.10 -2.18 16.99
C GLY A 156 5.08 -0.74 16.47
N ILE A 157 4.28 -0.44 15.44
CA ILE A 157 3.96 0.94 15.09
C ILE A 157 3.19 1.57 16.26
N GLU A 158 3.67 2.71 16.76
CA GLU A 158 2.93 3.53 17.69
C GLU A 158 1.66 4.05 17.02
N ARG A 159 0.51 3.67 17.56
CA ARG A 159 -0.77 3.92 16.91
C ARG A 159 -1.18 5.37 17.04
N LYS A 160 -1.39 6.04 15.91
CA LYS A 160 -1.87 7.42 15.81
C LYS A 160 -3.01 7.49 14.79
N ILE A 161 -3.96 8.38 15.04
CA ILE A 161 -4.94 8.81 14.05
C ILE A 161 -4.46 10.13 13.51
N ILE A 162 -4.15 10.20 12.22
CA ILE A 162 -3.79 11.44 11.55
C ILE A 162 -5.01 12.05 10.88
N CYS A 163 -5.12 13.37 11.01
CA CYS A 163 -6.10 14.18 10.28
C CYS A 163 -5.38 14.95 9.19
N GLU A 164 -5.75 14.70 7.94
CA GLU A 164 -5.17 15.38 6.78
C GLU A 164 -6.22 16.22 6.05
N ARG A 165 -5.74 17.22 5.31
CA ARG A 165 -6.59 17.98 4.38
C ARG A 165 -7.26 17.00 3.40
N PHE A 166 -8.55 17.19 3.15
CA PHE A 166 -9.25 16.46 2.10
C PHE A 166 -8.73 16.88 0.72
N LEU A 167 -8.24 15.91 -0.03
CA LEU A 167 -7.80 16.09 -1.41
C LEU A 167 -8.96 15.67 -2.33
N GLY A 168 -9.76 16.62 -2.78
CA GLY A 168 -10.89 16.37 -3.67
C GLY A 168 -11.56 17.65 -4.09
N ASP A 169 -12.46 17.54 -5.07
CA ASP A 169 -13.22 18.67 -5.58
C ASP A 169 -14.30 19.17 -4.60
N SER A 170 -14.98 20.27 -4.94
CA SER A 170 -16.07 20.82 -4.15
C SER A 170 -17.27 19.88 -4.04
N GLY A 171 -17.44 18.96 -4.99
CA GLY A 171 -18.49 17.94 -4.99
C GLY A 171 -18.13 16.68 -4.17
N GLY A 172 -16.97 16.64 -3.51
CA GLY A 172 -16.53 15.51 -2.69
C GLY A 172 -15.92 14.35 -3.49
N THR A 173 -15.66 14.52 -4.78
CA THR A 173 -14.99 13.52 -5.61
C THR A 173 -13.52 13.45 -5.20
N VAL A 174 -13.05 12.23 -4.90
CA VAL A 174 -11.63 12.01 -4.60
C VAL A 174 -10.81 12.03 -5.90
N PRO A 175 -9.54 12.47 -5.83
CA PRO A 175 -8.67 12.51 -7.01
C PRO A 175 -8.34 11.12 -7.53
N ASP A 176 -7.82 11.08 -8.75
CA ASP A 176 -7.25 9.87 -9.33
C ASP A 176 -6.04 9.41 -8.51
N ASP A 177 -5.93 8.09 -8.35
CA ASP A 177 -4.92 7.41 -7.53
C ASP A 177 -3.96 6.70 -8.46
N TYR A 178 -2.70 7.15 -8.46
CA TYR A 178 -1.60 6.64 -9.27
C TYR A 178 -0.69 5.77 -8.40
N LYS A 179 -0.56 4.51 -8.74
CA LYS A 179 0.24 3.54 -8.01
C LYS A 179 1.43 3.13 -8.86
N LEU A 180 2.59 3.71 -8.55
CA LEU A 180 3.83 3.48 -9.27
C LEU A 180 4.54 2.25 -8.68
N TYR A 181 4.67 1.21 -9.48
CA TYR A 181 5.35 -0.03 -9.12
C TYR A 181 6.84 0.12 -9.37
N CYS A 182 7.63 0.27 -8.31
CA CYS A 182 9.07 0.48 -8.38
C CYS A 182 9.80 -0.85 -8.11
N PHE A 183 10.61 -1.28 -9.08
CA PHE A 183 11.45 -2.47 -9.00
C PHE A 183 12.91 -2.01 -8.99
N ASN A 184 13.63 -2.32 -7.91
CA ASN A 184 15.04 -1.93 -7.73
C ASN A 184 15.28 -0.43 -8.04
N GLY A 185 14.42 0.43 -7.51
CA GLY A 185 14.50 1.89 -7.67
C GLY A 185 14.02 2.42 -9.04
N LYS A 186 13.38 1.59 -9.88
CA LYS A 186 12.88 2.00 -11.19
C LYS A 186 11.38 1.74 -11.33
N VAL A 187 10.63 2.75 -11.76
CA VAL A 187 9.22 2.61 -12.10
C VAL A 187 9.11 1.74 -13.35
N LYS A 188 8.34 0.64 -13.26
CA LYS A 188 8.10 -0.28 -14.38
C LYS A 188 6.64 -0.35 -14.79
N ALA A 189 5.73 0.00 -13.89
CA ALA A 189 4.30 0.05 -14.19
C ALA A 189 3.61 1.10 -13.32
N ILE A 190 2.54 1.66 -13.85
CA ILE A 190 1.67 2.62 -13.17
C ILE A 190 0.26 2.07 -13.21
N PHE A 191 -0.30 1.74 -12.04
CA PHE A 191 -1.70 1.37 -11.93
C PHE A 191 -2.53 2.61 -11.58
N VAL A 192 -3.39 3.02 -12.48
CA VAL A 192 -4.26 4.18 -12.29
C VAL A 192 -5.65 3.71 -11.86
N MET A 193 -6.19 4.37 -10.84
CA MET A 193 -7.58 4.22 -10.39
C MET A 193 -8.28 5.57 -10.48
N SER A 194 -9.21 5.69 -11.41
CA SER A 194 -9.97 6.91 -11.67
C SER A 194 -11.46 6.72 -11.41
N GLY A 195 -12.17 7.78 -11.07
CA GLY A 195 -13.62 7.79 -10.91
C GLY A 195 -14.14 7.08 -9.64
N ARG A 196 -13.37 7.06 -8.56
CA ARG A 196 -13.82 6.51 -7.26
C ARG A 196 -15.08 7.22 -6.76
N GLY A 197 -16.06 6.44 -6.31
CA GLY A 197 -17.36 6.94 -5.85
C GLY A 197 -18.38 7.21 -6.97
N LYS A 198 -17.96 7.04 -8.23
CA LYS A 198 -18.80 7.09 -9.43
C LYS A 198 -18.60 5.80 -10.23
N GLU A 199 -18.05 5.89 -11.41
CA GLU A 199 -17.69 4.74 -12.23
C GLU A 199 -16.17 4.49 -12.11
N LEU A 200 -15.81 3.50 -11.30
CA LEU A 200 -14.40 3.14 -11.09
C LEU A 200 -13.79 2.56 -12.36
N ARG A 201 -12.71 3.17 -12.81
CA ARG A 201 -11.88 2.73 -13.92
C ARG A 201 -10.49 2.43 -13.43
N THR A 202 -9.91 1.36 -13.93
CA THR A 202 -8.56 0.95 -13.56
C THR A 202 -7.76 0.57 -14.80
N MET A 203 -6.48 0.92 -14.81
CA MET A 203 -5.60 0.64 -15.94
C MET A 203 -4.16 0.46 -15.46
N PHE A 204 -3.45 -0.47 -16.10
CA PHE A 204 -1.99 -0.55 -15.98
C PHE A 204 -1.34 0.10 -17.21
N LEU A 205 -0.38 0.97 -16.95
CA LEU A 205 0.35 1.75 -17.93
C LEU A 205 1.87 1.59 -17.73
N SER A 206 2.63 1.70 -18.81
CA SER A 206 4.09 1.85 -18.74
C SER A 206 4.46 3.26 -18.25
N PRO A 207 5.73 3.51 -17.90
CA PRO A 207 6.23 4.86 -17.62
C PRO A 207 6.05 5.83 -18.80
N GLU A 208 6.03 5.32 -20.04
CA GLU A 208 5.81 6.06 -21.28
C GLU A 208 4.33 6.36 -21.52
N TRP A 209 3.45 5.84 -20.66
CA TRP A 209 1.99 5.97 -20.74
C TRP A 209 1.34 5.06 -21.79
N GLU A 210 1.95 3.91 -22.06
CA GLU A 210 1.40 2.87 -22.91
C GLU A 210 0.66 1.82 -22.08
N ILE A 211 -0.39 1.20 -22.66
CA ILE A 211 -1.18 0.21 -21.92
C ILE A 211 -0.39 -1.08 -21.75
N LEU A 212 -0.33 -1.55 -20.51
CA LEU A 212 0.21 -2.86 -20.18
C LEU A 212 -0.91 -3.89 -20.03
N GLY A 213 -0.72 -5.07 -20.66
CA GLY A 213 -1.63 -6.20 -20.55
C GLY A 213 -2.72 -6.23 -21.64
N ASN A 214 -3.73 -7.09 -21.46
CA ASN A 214 -4.77 -7.31 -22.47
C ASN A 214 -5.71 -6.11 -22.56
N THR A 215 -5.69 -5.44 -23.72
CA THR A 215 -6.45 -4.22 -24.03
C THR A 215 -7.98 -4.43 -24.06
N ASP A 216 -8.47 -5.67 -24.22
CA ASP A 216 -9.91 -5.95 -24.33
C ASP A 216 -10.70 -5.61 -23.06
N LYS A 217 -10.05 -5.61 -21.89
CA LYS A 217 -10.65 -5.20 -20.61
C LYS A 217 -10.66 -3.68 -20.42
N TYR A 218 -9.94 -2.92 -21.23
CA TYR A 218 -9.67 -1.49 -21.02
C TYR A 218 -10.26 -0.59 -22.12
N LYS A 219 -11.45 -0.94 -22.63
CA LYS A 219 -12.16 -0.18 -23.69
C LYS A 219 -12.49 1.29 -23.38
N GLN A 220 -11.97 1.84 -22.27
CA GLN A 220 -12.28 3.20 -21.80
C GLN A 220 -11.03 4.09 -21.67
N LEU A 221 -10.02 3.85 -22.49
CA LEU A 221 -8.76 4.60 -22.53
C LEU A 221 -8.92 6.11 -22.67
N ASP A 222 -9.90 6.54 -23.45
CA ASP A 222 -10.11 7.96 -23.80
C ASP A 222 -10.41 8.86 -22.60
N ARG A 223 -10.53 8.29 -21.39
CA ARG A 223 -10.99 9.00 -20.20
C ARG A 223 -9.96 9.13 -19.07
N ILE A 224 -8.81 8.44 -19.16
CA ILE A 224 -7.69 8.64 -18.24
C ILE A 224 -6.62 9.45 -18.94
N ARG A 225 -6.56 10.73 -18.61
CA ARG A 225 -5.58 11.65 -19.23
C ARG A 225 -4.19 11.44 -18.61
N LYS A 226 -3.15 11.53 -19.45
CA LYS A 226 -1.76 11.59 -19.02
C LYS A 226 -1.55 12.87 -18.20
N PRO A 227 -1.11 12.78 -16.91
CA PRO A 227 -0.82 13.97 -16.13
C PRO A 227 0.38 14.71 -16.71
N LYS A 228 0.36 16.04 -16.72
CA LYS A 228 1.50 16.83 -17.19
C LYS A 228 2.74 16.63 -16.30
N CYS A 229 2.52 16.36 -15.02
CA CYS A 229 3.57 16.11 -14.04
C CYS A 229 4.08 14.65 -14.03
N LEU A 230 3.77 13.80 -15.02
CA LEU A 230 4.14 12.39 -15.03
C LEU A 230 5.63 12.17 -14.85
N SER A 231 6.48 12.92 -15.55
CA SER A 231 7.95 12.80 -15.42
C SER A 231 8.41 13.11 -13.99
N GLU A 232 7.85 14.13 -13.35
CA GLU A 232 8.13 14.49 -11.96
C GLU A 232 7.63 13.43 -10.98
N MET A 233 6.46 12.80 -11.26
CA MET A 233 5.96 11.65 -10.47
C MET A 233 6.91 10.47 -10.52
N ILE A 234 7.45 10.15 -11.70
CA ILE A 234 8.40 9.06 -11.91
C ILE A 234 9.71 9.35 -11.18
N GLU A 235 10.30 10.53 -11.38
CA GLU A 235 11.52 10.97 -10.70
C GLU A 235 11.39 10.88 -9.17
N PHE A 236 10.30 11.40 -8.63
CA PHE A 236 10.01 11.32 -7.20
C PHE A 236 9.92 9.86 -6.73
N ALA A 237 9.13 9.02 -7.41
CA ALA A 237 8.94 7.64 -7.03
C ALA A 237 10.24 6.82 -7.10
N GLU A 238 11.06 7.03 -8.14
CA GLU A 238 12.37 6.38 -8.27
C GLU A 238 13.32 6.80 -7.15
N SER A 239 13.40 8.10 -6.84
CA SER A 239 14.27 8.63 -5.79
C SER A 239 13.96 8.04 -4.40
N ILE A 240 12.68 8.00 -4.02
CA ILE A 240 12.31 7.48 -2.69
C ILE A 240 12.28 5.96 -2.61
N SER A 241 12.31 5.26 -3.75
CA SER A 241 12.28 3.80 -3.83
C SER A 241 13.66 3.17 -4.00
N GLU A 242 14.71 3.94 -4.28
CA GLU A 242 16.07 3.48 -4.67
C GLU A 242 16.64 2.39 -3.76
N ARG A 243 16.44 2.52 -2.44
CA ARG A 243 16.98 1.55 -1.47
C ARG A 243 16.19 0.24 -1.39
N PHE A 244 14.98 0.16 -1.94
CA PHE A 244 14.09 -0.98 -1.78
C PHE A 244 14.11 -1.88 -3.03
N PRO A 245 14.21 -3.22 -2.87
CA PRO A 245 14.07 -4.12 -4.01
C PRO A 245 12.72 -3.96 -4.70
N PHE A 246 11.66 -3.76 -3.90
CA PHE A 246 10.32 -3.44 -4.40
C PHE A 246 9.58 -2.53 -3.43
N VAL A 247 8.93 -1.51 -3.96
CA VAL A 247 7.93 -0.74 -3.25
C VAL A 247 6.95 -0.13 -4.26
N ARG A 248 5.67 -0.05 -3.88
CA ARG A 248 4.67 0.70 -4.63
C ARG A 248 4.53 2.09 -4.00
N VAL A 249 4.71 3.11 -4.81
CA VAL A 249 4.53 4.51 -4.41
C VAL A 249 3.14 4.95 -4.87
N ASP A 250 2.27 5.29 -3.93
CA ASP A 250 0.91 5.72 -4.21
C ASP A 250 0.86 7.25 -4.17
N LEU A 251 0.39 7.86 -5.27
CA LEU A 251 0.33 9.32 -5.47
C LEU A 251 -1.08 9.74 -5.89
N PHE A 252 -1.45 10.97 -5.53
CA PHE A 252 -2.61 11.65 -6.07
C PHE A 252 -2.16 12.84 -6.90
N VAL A 253 -2.94 13.19 -7.92
CA VAL A 253 -2.69 14.38 -8.74
C VAL A 253 -3.95 15.24 -8.78
N ILE A 254 -3.79 16.54 -8.46
CA ILE A 254 -4.87 17.53 -8.48
C ILE A 254 -4.31 18.77 -9.16
N GLU A 255 -4.91 19.18 -10.27
CA GLU A 255 -4.46 20.36 -11.02
C GLU A 255 -2.95 20.33 -11.33
N ASP A 256 -2.49 19.18 -11.79
CA ASP A 256 -1.08 18.87 -12.08
C ASP A 256 -0.12 18.98 -10.86
N LYS A 257 -0.64 19.06 -9.63
CA LYS A 257 0.15 19.00 -8.39
C LYS A 257 0.15 17.59 -7.82
N ILE A 258 1.34 17.11 -7.46
CA ILE A 258 1.55 15.78 -6.88
C ILE A 258 1.33 15.84 -5.38
N TYR A 259 0.60 14.85 -4.86
CA TYR A 259 0.45 14.60 -3.43
C TYR A 259 0.83 13.16 -3.11
N PHE A 260 1.73 12.98 -2.16
CA PHE A 260 2.13 11.66 -1.65
C PHE A 260 1.00 11.01 -0.87
N GLY A 261 0.71 9.75 -1.16
CA GLY A 261 -0.29 8.93 -0.47
C GLY A 261 0.32 7.97 0.55
N GLU A 262 1.06 6.96 0.07
CA GLU A 262 1.71 5.96 0.92
C GLU A 262 2.82 5.20 0.18
N LEU A 263 3.70 4.52 0.94
CA LEU A 263 4.58 3.48 0.46
C LEU A 263 4.02 2.11 0.83
N THR A 264 3.79 1.26 -0.18
CA THR A 264 3.24 -0.09 0.02
C THR A 264 4.27 -1.16 -0.38
N PHE A 265 4.82 -1.87 0.61
CA PHE A 265 5.87 -2.88 0.39
C PHE A 265 5.33 -4.24 -0.04
N THR A 266 4.13 -4.57 0.38
CA THR A 266 3.49 -5.86 0.14
C THR A 266 2.05 -5.69 -0.36
N PRO A 267 1.85 -5.05 -1.54
CA PRO A 267 0.51 -4.86 -2.08
C PRO A 267 -0.20 -6.22 -2.19
N ALA A 268 -1.51 -6.24 -1.89
CA ALA A 268 -2.31 -7.47 -1.76
C ALA A 268 -1.74 -8.52 -0.78
N GLY A 269 -1.00 -8.08 0.27
CA GLY A 269 -0.31 -8.96 1.20
C GLY A 269 0.85 -9.75 0.58
N GLY A 270 1.30 -9.35 -0.61
CA GLY A 270 2.34 -10.04 -1.40
C GLY A 270 1.85 -11.25 -2.17
N ILE A 271 0.53 -11.52 -2.24
CA ILE A 271 -0.01 -12.71 -2.89
C ILE A 271 -0.89 -12.31 -4.08
N TYR A 272 -0.41 -12.56 -5.28
CA TYR A 272 -1.11 -12.37 -6.55
C TYR A 272 -1.49 -13.73 -7.15
N SER A 273 -2.67 -13.83 -7.74
CA SER A 273 -3.13 -15.04 -8.44
C SER A 273 -2.61 -15.13 -9.88
N SER A 274 -2.22 -14.00 -10.45
CA SER A 274 -1.63 -13.89 -11.78
C SER A 274 -0.58 -12.79 -11.78
N GLU A 275 0.41 -12.90 -12.63
CA GLU A 275 1.41 -11.87 -12.88
C GLU A 275 1.11 -11.18 -14.20
N MET A 276 1.43 -9.89 -14.25
CA MET A 276 1.38 -9.11 -15.47
C MET A 276 2.74 -9.22 -16.18
N GLU A 277 2.71 -9.20 -17.49
CA GLU A 277 3.91 -9.00 -18.30
C GLU A 277 4.10 -7.50 -18.58
N ILE A 278 5.35 -7.06 -18.48
CA ILE A 278 5.80 -5.70 -18.76
C ILE A 278 7.00 -5.84 -19.68
N ASP A 279 6.94 -5.31 -20.87
CA ASP A 279 7.99 -5.42 -21.89
C ASP A 279 8.46 -6.87 -22.15
N GLY A 280 7.50 -7.81 -22.23
CA GLY A 280 7.78 -9.23 -22.46
C GLY A 280 8.41 -9.97 -21.27
N LYS A 281 8.51 -9.34 -20.09
CA LYS A 281 9.01 -9.94 -18.86
C LYS A 281 7.92 -10.05 -17.82
N SER A 282 7.90 -11.14 -17.07
CA SER A 282 7.02 -11.23 -15.90
C SER A 282 7.45 -10.24 -14.81
N MET A 283 6.52 -9.82 -13.95
CA MET A 283 6.86 -9.00 -12.77
C MET A 283 7.89 -9.71 -11.87
N GLY A 284 7.87 -11.04 -11.85
CA GLY A 284 8.87 -11.84 -11.17
C GLY A 284 10.27 -11.66 -11.77
N ASP A 285 10.41 -11.63 -13.08
CA ASP A 285 11.71 -11.44 -13.75
C ASP A 285 12.25 -10.02 -13.58
N LEU A 286 11.37 -9.02 -13.47
CA LEU A 286 11.75 -7.62 -13.25
C LEU A 286 12.29 -7.37 -11.84
N LEU A 287 11.90 -8.18 -10.85
CA LEU A 287 12.33 -8.00 -9.47
C LEU A 287 13.62 -8.77 -9.18
N ASP A 288 14.75 -8.07 -9.13
CA ASP A 288 16.02 -8.67 -8.69
C ASP A 288 16.12 -8.65 -7.15
N ILE A 289 16.34 -9.83 -6.57
CA ILE A 289 16.53 -10.02 -5.11
C ILE A 289 17.78 -10.88 -4.81
N GLN A 290 18.73 -10.96 -5.74
CA GLN A 290 19.91 -11.83 -5.58
C GLN A 290 20.76 -11.41 -4.38
N ARG A 291 20.87 -10.10 -4.13
CA ARG A 291 21.57 -9.54 -2.98
C ARG A 291 20.94 -10.02 -1.66
N GLU A 292 19.63 -9.92 -1.55
CA GLU A 292 18.85 -10.30 -0.37
C GLU A 292 18.90 -11.82 -0.14
N LEU A 293 18.82 -12.61 -1.21
CA LEU A 293 18.96 -14.07 -1.14
C LEU A 293 20.34 -14.47 -0.60
N LYS A 294 21.41 -13.86 -1.09
CA LYS A 294 22.79 -14.13 -0.60
C LYS A 294 22.92 -13.79 0.88
N HIS A 295 22.46 -12.61 1.27
CA HIS A 295 22.53 -12.14 2.65
C HIS A 295 21.72 -13.02 3.63
N VAL A 296 20.53 -13.47 3.26
CA VAL A 296 19.73 -14.37 4.10
C VAL A 296 20.36 -15.76 4.22
N ARG A 297 20.99 -16.26 3.15
CA ARG A 297 21.70 -17.55 3.18
C ARG A 297 22.94 -17.52 4.07
N SER A 298 23.76 -16.47 4.01
CA SER A 298 24.95 -16.33 4.88
C SER A 298 24.56 -16.30 6.35
N ARG A 299 23.55 -15.53 6.74
CA ARG A 299 23.04 -15.50 8.14
C ARG A 299 22.54 -16.82 8.66
N LYS A 300 22.02 -17.70 7.79
CA LYS A 300 21.56 -19.03 8.21
C LYS A 300 22.75 -19.97 8.45
N ASN A 301 23.78 -19.90 7.63
CA ASN A 301 24.99 -20.72 7.77
C ASN A 301 25.81 -20.32 9.01
N GLU A 302 25.74 -19.08 9.47
CA GLU A 302 26.41 -18.63 10.70
C GLU A 302 25.70 -19.07 11.99
N ARG A 303 24.45 -19.56 11.89
CA ARG A 303 23.61 -20.01 13.02
C ARG A 303 23.55 -21.53 13.17
N THR A 304 24.05 -22.28 12.20
CA THR A 304 24.21 -23.74 12.20
C THR A 304 25.64 -24.12 12.56
#